data_898849f06663810716b070f08e54a182
#
_entry.id   898849f06663810716b070f08e54a182
#
_cell.length_a   1.000
_cell.length_b   1.000
_cell.length_c   1.000
_cell.angle_alpha   90.00
_cell.angle_beta   90.00
_cell.angle_gamma   90.00
#
_symmetry.space_group_name_H-M   'P 1'
#
loop_
_entity.id
_entity.type
_entity.pdbx_description
1 polymer ?
#
loop_
_entity_poly.entity_id
_entity_poly.type
_entity_poly.pdbx_seq_one_letter_code
_entity_poly.pdbx_strand_id
1 'polypeptide(L)'
;FIHGFNFKFKKGVPDEEVASLMRELAALKGKIPVLKEFFIGKNVARRTHGFQYGEIAIFDKKEDLMVYEKHPEHQKLVKKILPRLEIGNGMDFFPIGDGRTKLGVENYQGHFVHAFNFKFRQGVSDEEIARLMSELAGLKEKIPVLKELVVGKNEARWHRGFQYGQISIFEK
;
A
#
# COMPACT_ATOMS: atom_id res chain seq x y z
N PHE A 1 -2.57 -10.93 -2.85
CA PHE A 1 -1.93 -9.85 -3.61
C PHE A 1 -2.17 -8.52 -2.93
N ILE A 2 -1.17 -7.66 -2.90
CA ILE A 2 -1.20 -6.37 -2.21
C ILE A 2 -1.06 -5.25 -3.24
N HIS A 3 -1.94 -4.26 -3.14
CA HIS A 3 -1.87 -2.99 -3.86
C HIS A 3 -1.79 -1.85 -2.86
N GLY A 4 -0.80 -0.99 -3.01
CA GLY A 4 -0.68 0.23 -2.22
C GLY A 4 -0.54 1.45 -3.12
N PHE A 5 -1.08 2.58 -2.67
CA PHE A 5 -0.93 3.83 -3.39
C PHE A 5 -0.76 5.01 -2.43
N ASN A 6 0.18 5.88 -2.74
CA ASN A 6 0.43 7.11 -2.00
C ASN A 6 -0.02 8.31 -2.81
N PHE A 7 -0.71 9.25 -2.15
CA PHE A 7 -1.32 10.42 -2.76
C PHE A 7 -0.58 11.69 -2.35
N LYS A 8 -0.13 12.46 -3.34
CA LYS A 8 0.28 13.85 -3.18
C LYS A 8 -0.65 14.73 -4.00
N PHE A 9 -1.44 15.56 -3.32
CA PHE A 9 -2.38 16.46 -3.97
C PHE A 9 -1.70 17.76 -4.39
N LYS A 10 -2.23 18.41 -5.43
CA LYS A 10 -1.77 19.70 -5.92
C LYS A 10 -1.92 20.76 -4.84
N LYS A 11 -1.00 21.72 -4.83
CA LYS A 11 -1.11 22.90 -3.99
C LYS A 11 -2.41 23.64 -4.31
N GLY A 12 -3.14 24.05 -3.27
CA GLY A 12 -4.42 24.79 -3.41
C GLY A 12 -5.67 23.90 -3.43
N VAL A 13 -5.55 22.57 -3.47
CA VAL A 13 -6.70 21.69 -3.19
C VAL A 13 -7.01 21.79 -1.69
N PRO A 14 -8.24 22.17 -1.28
CA PRO A 14 -8.57 22.33 0.13
C PRO A 14 -8.43 21.01 0.92
N ASP A 15 -7.93 21.08 2.14
CA ASP A 15 -7.75 19.90 3.01
C ASP A 15 -9.06 19.15 3.25
N GLU A 16 -10.18 19.87 3.38
CA GLU A 16 -11.49 19.26 3.56
C GLU A 16 -11.96 18.51 2.31
N GLU A 17 -11.65 19.03 1.13
CA GLU A 17 -11.92 18.32 -0.13
C GLU A 17 -11.11 17.04 -0.23
N VAL A 18 -9.81 17.09 0.12
CA VAL A 18 -8.95 15.90 0.17
C VAL A 18 -9.50 14.88 1.16
N ALA A 19 -9.85 15.32 2.37
CA ALA A 19 -10.40 14.44 3.39
C ALA A 19 -11.72 13.80 2.96
N SER A 20 -12.58 14.56 2.24
CA SER A 20 -13.82 14.02 1.68
C SER A 20 -13.56 12.94 0.64
N LEU A 21 -12.63 13.16 -0.29
CA LEU A 21 -12.23 12.17 -1.29
C LEU A 21 -11.66 10.90 -0.65
N MET A 22 -10.87 11.04 0.42
CA MET A 22 -10.32 9.89 1.14
C MET A 22 -11.39 9.10 1.90
N ARG A 23 -12.41 9.76 2.44
CA ARG A 23 -13.59 9.08 3.02
C ARG A 23 -14.39 8.31 1.96
N GLU A 24 -14.61 8.92 0.78
CA GLU A 24 -15.27 8.23 -0.35
C GLU A 24 -14.46 7.00 -0.80
N LEU A 25 -13.13 7.12 -0.83
CA LEU A 25 -12.23 6.04 -1.18
C LEU A 25 -12.30 4.89 -0.15
N ALA A 26 -12.27 5.21 1.15
CA ALA A 26 -12.42 4.22 2.22
C ALA A 26 -13.75 3.44 2.13
N ALA A 27 -14.83 4.09 1.68
CA ALA A 27 -16.14 3.48 1.52
C ALA A 27 -16.20 2.42 0.40
N LEU A 28 -15.17 2.32 -0.47
CA LEU A 28 -15.11 1.30 -1.52
C LEU A 28 -15.02 -0.12 -0.94
N LYS A 29 -14.48 -0.29 0.26
CA LYS A 29 -14.43 -1.60 0.95
C LYS A 29 -15.79 -2.27 1.04
N GLY A 30 -16.86 -1.49 1.31
CA GLY A 30 -18.24 -2.01 1.38
C GLY A 30 -18.93 -2.16 0.02
N LYS A 31 -18.30 -1.71 -1.08
CA LYS A 31 -18.91 -1.67 -2.41
C LYS A 31 -18.26 -2.61 -3.42
N ILE A 32 -17.01 -2.99 -3.20
CA ILE A 32 -16.22 -3.79 -4.14
C ILE A 32 -15.84 -5.12 -3.48
N PRO A 33 -16.54 -6.23 -3.84
CA PRO A 33 -16.42 -7.50 -3.13
C PRO A 33 -15.04 -8.15 -3.13
N VAL A 34 -14.19 -7.86 -4.14
CA VAL A 34 -12.83 -8.42 -4.22
C VAL A 34 -11.85 -7.80 -3.24
N LEU A 35 -12.20 -6.68 -2.58
CA LEU A 35 -11.40 -6.06 -1.52
C LEU A 35 -11.52 -6.87 -0.22
N LYS A 36 -10.49 -7.62 0.15
CA LYS A 36 -10.43 -8.38 1.42
C LYS A 36 -10.15 -7.47 2.60
N GLU A 37 -9.14 -6.62 2.47
CA GLU A 37 -8.80 -5.54 3.40
C GLU A 37 -8.57 -4.26 2.63
N PHE A 38 -8.89 -3.13 3.27
CA PHE A 38 -8.68 -1.83 2.67
C PHE A 38 -8.38 -0.79 3.76
N PHE A 39 -7.18 -0.27 3.74
CA PHE A 39 -6.71 0.74 4.69
C PHE A 39 -6.50 2.04 3.97
N ILE A 40 -6.98 3.14 4.55
CA ILE A 40 -6.65 4.49 4.11
C ILE A 40 -6.29 5.31 5.33
N GLY A 41 -5.18 6.01 5.25
CA GLY A 41 -4.72 6.82 6.35
C GLY A 41 -3.98 8.08 5.93
N LYS A 42 -4.06 9.10 6.79
CA LYS A 42 -3.20 10.27 6.67
C LYS A 42 -1.75 9.86 6.93
N ASN A 43 -0.85 10.29 6.05
CA ASN A 43 0.57 10.02 6.21
C ASN A 43 1.14 10.90 7.34
N VAL A 44 1.55 10.26 8.43
CA VAL A 44 2.16 10.89 9.61
C VAL A 44 3.66 10.60 9.71
N ALA A 45 4.27 10.05 8.67
CA ALA A 45 5.69 9.74 8.65
C ALA A 45 6.54 11.00 8.79
N ARG A 46 7.70 10.88 9.46
CA ARG A 46 8.66 11.98 9.58
C ARG A 46 9.19 12.47 8.23
N ARG A 47 9.28 11.57 7.23
CA ARG A 47 9.73 11.86 5.87
C ARG A 47 8.65 11.50 4.87
N THR A 48 7.66 12.36 4.72
CA THR A 48 6.51 12.12 3.83
C THR A 48 6.82 12.33 2.35
N HIS A 49 7.90 13.03 2.01
CA HIS A 49 8.20 13.50 0.64
C HIS A 49 7.01 14.24 -0.02
N GLY A 50 6.15 14.85 0.81
CA GLY A 50 4.95 15.55 0.38
C GLY A 50 3.73 14.67 0.13
N PHE A 51 3.82 13.35 0.27
CA PHE A 51 2.65 12.47 0.24
C PHE A 51 1.82 12.66 1.51
N GLN A 52 0.53 12.92 1.33
CA GLN A 52 -0.39 13.30 2.42
C GLN A 52 -1.20 12.11 2.92
N TYR A 53 -1.49 11.15 2.05
CA TYR A 53 -2.28 9.95 2.35
C TYR A 53 -1.67 8.72 1.71
N GLY A 54 -1.98 7.56 2.28
CA GLY A 54 -1.70 6.25 1.71
C GLY A 54 -2.92 5.35 1.77
N GLU A 55 -3.04 4.47 0.79
CA GLU A 55 -3.99 3.35 0.80
C GLU A 55 -3.26 2.02 0.68
N ILE A 56 -3.87 0.97 1.21
CA ILE A 56 -3.44 -0.42 1.02
C ILE A 56 -4.69 -1.25 0.80
N ALA A 57 -4.74 -1.94 -0.33
CA ALA A 57 -5.78 -2.89 -0.69
C ALA A 57 -5.19 -4.31 -0.73
N ILE A 58 -5.91 -5.27 -0.15
CA ILE A 58 -5.54 -6.68 -0.12
C ILE A 58 -6.55 -7.47 -0.95
N PHE A 59 -6.03 -8.31 -1.84
CA PHE A 59 -6.81 -9.17 -2.73
C PHE A 59 -6.39 -10.63 -2.57
N ASP A 60 -7.29 -11.57 -2.90
CA ASP A 60 -6.96 -13.00 -2.92
C ASP A 60 -5.94 -13.32 -4.02
N LYS A 61 -6.07 -12.66 -5.17
CA LYS A 61 -5.21 -12.89 -6.35
C LYS A 61 -4.95 -11.60 -7.11
N LYS A 62 -3.93 -11.60 -7.97
CA LYS A 62 -3.49 -10.42 -8.75
C LYS A 62 -4.60 -9.91 -9.69
N GLU A 63 -5.36 -10.83 -10.28
CA GLU A 63 -6.42 -10.52 -11.23
C GLU A 63 -7.54 -9.67 -10.62
N ASP A 64 -7.73 -9.77 -9.31
CA ASP A 64 -8.72 -8.98 -8.57
C ASP A 64 -8.38 -7.48 -8.55
N LEU A 65 -7.10 -7.11 -8.69
CA LEU A 65 -6.69 -5.72 -8.87
C LEU A 65 -7.36 -5.12 -10.13
N MET A 66 -7.39 -5.86 -11.24
CA MET A 66 -8.04 -5.37 -12.46
C MET A 66 -9.56 -5.25 -12.29
N VAL A 67 -10.19 -6.16 -11.52
CA VAL A 67 -11.62 -6.07 -11.18
C VAL A 67 -11.88 -4.81 -10.36
N TYR A 68 -11.04 -4.54 -9.36
CA TYR A 68 -11.10 -3.33 -8.53
C TYR A 68 -10.92 -2.07 -9.38
N GLU A 69 -9.85 -1.98 -10.18
CA GLU A 69 -9.55 -0.81 -11.01
C GLU A 69 -10.67 -0.48 -12.01
N LYS A 70 -11.30 -1.50 -12.61
CA LYS A 70 -12.39 -1.34 -13.58
C LYS A 70 -13.76 -1.17 -12.95
N HIS A 71 -13.89 -1.35 -11.63
CA HIS A 71 -15.18 -1.25 -10.96
C HIS A 71 -15.77 0.17 -11.12
N PRO A 72 -17.07 0.32 -11.45
CA PRO A 72 -17.68 1.64 -11.68
C PRO A 72 -17.50 2.62 -10.52
N GLU A 73 -17.62 2.17 -9.28
CA GLU A 73 -17.43 3.01 -8.09
C GLU A 73 -15.97 3.49 -7.97
N HIS A 74 -14.98 2.62 -8.25
CA HIS A 74 -13.58 3.03 -8.29
C HIS A 74 -13.33 4.04 -9.41
N GLN A 75 -13.79 3.76 -10.63
CA GLN A 75 -13.60 4.64 -11.78
C GLN A 75 -14.24 6.03 -11.57
N LYS A 76 -15.42 6.09 -10.94
CA LYS A 76 -16.09 7.34 -10.58
C LYS A 76 -15.19 8.19 -9.66
N LEU A 77 -14.56 7.55 -8.68
CA LEU A 77 -13.70 8.23 -7.72
C LEU A 77 -12.36 8.62 -8.32
N VAL A 78 -11.74 7.76 -9.13
CA VAL A 78 -10.51 8.06 -9.87
C VAL A 78 -10.67 9.33 -10.73
N LYS A 79 -11.81 9.50 -11.41
CA LYS A 79 -12.12 10.72 -12.18
C LYS A 79 -12.17 11.99 -11.32
N LYS A 80 -12.50 11.87 -10.04
CA LYS A 80 -12.48 13.00 -9.09
C LYS A 80 -11.06 13.25 -8.56
N ILE A 81 -10.29 12.20 -8.28
CA ILE A 81 -8.98 12.29 -7.63
C ILE A 81 -7.89 12.73 -8.62
N LEU A 82 -7.81 12.10 -9.80
CA LEU A 82 -6.70 12.32 -10.75
C LEU A 82 -6.45 13.79 -11.12
N PRO A 83 -7.46 14.62 -11.41
CA PRO A 83 -7.24 16.03 -11.72
C PRO A 83 -6.61 16.82 -10.57
N ARG A 84 -6.73 16.34 -9.34
CA ARG A 84 -6.26 16.95 -8.10
C ARG A 84 -4.90 16.43 -7.64
N LEU A 85 -4.46 15.30 -8.17
CA LEU A 85 -3.16 14.74 -7.85
C LEU A 85 -2.04 15.52 -8.52
N GLU A 86 -0.99 15.83 -7.73
CA GLU A 86 0.32 16.23 -8.22
C GLU A 86 1.15 15.00 -8.56
N ILE A 87 1.20 14.04 -7.62
CA ILE A 87 1.98 12.81 -7.76
C ILE A 87 1.23 11.64 -7.13
N GLY A 88 1.20 10.50 -7.82
CA GLY A 88 0.86 9.20 -7.28
C GLY A 88 2.09 8.27 -7.27
N ASN A 89 2.17 7.36 -6.32
CA ASN A 89 3.19 6.33 -6.24
C ASN A 89 2.58 4.99 -5.85
N GLY A 90 2.71 4.00 -6.74
CA GLY A 90 2.13 2.67 -6.61
C GLY A 90 3.10 1.64 -6.02
N MET A 91 2.53 0.63 -5.38
CA MET A 91 3.21 -0.49 -4.78
C MET A 91 2.33 -1.73 -4.93
N ASP A 92 2.69 -2.62 -5.86
CA ASP A 92 1.95 -3.85 -6.15
C ASP A 92 2.89 -5.04 -5.99
N PHE A 93 2.56 -6.00 -5.12
CA PHE A 93 3.44 -7.15 -4.92
C PHE A 93 2.74 -8.38 -4.32
N PHE A 94 3.38 -9.54 -4.53
CA PHE A 94 3.16 -10.73 -3.74
C PHE A 94 4.11 -10.72 -2.54
N PRO A 95 3.63 -11.04 -1.32
CA PRO A 95 4.51 -11.24 -0.18
C PRO A 95 5.61 -12.28 -0.45
N ILE A 96 6.85 -11.96 -0.10
CA ILE A 96 7.97 -12.91 -0.09
C ILE A 96 7.90 -13.73 1.20
N GLY A 97 8.21 -15.02 1.11
CA GLY A 97 8.20 -15.93 2.24
C GLY A 97 7.24 -17.09 2.04
N ASP A 98 6.86 -17.75 3.12
CA ASP A 98 6.05 -18.97 3.13
C ASP A 98 4.52 -18.73 3.02
N GLY A 99 4.11 -17.53 2.69
CA GLY A 99 2.69 -17.17 2.53
C GLY A 99 1.90 -17.08 3.84
N ARG A 100 2.55 -17.11 5.01
CA ARG A 100 1.88 -17.04 6.32
C ARG A 100 1.43 -15.62 6.71
N THR A 101 1.09 -14.78 5.75
CA THR A 101 0.49 -13.49 6.07
C THR A 101 -0.97 -13.67 6.50
N LYS A 102 -1.38 -12.90 7.49
CA LYS A 102 -2.76 -12.81 7.95
C LYS A 102 -3.51 -11.60 7.37
N LEU A 103 -2.87 -10.86 6.49
CA LEU A 103 -3.53 -9.77 5.75
C LEU A 103 -4.69 -10.32 4.93
N GLY A 104 -5.86 -9.68 5.10
CA GLY A 104 -7.11 -10.14 4.49
C GLY A 104 -7.83 -11.25 5.26
N VAL A 105 -7.26 -11.76 6.36
CA VAL A 105 -7.86 -12.76 7.26
C VAL A 105 -8.19 -12.14 8.61
N GLU A 106 -7.21 -11.50 9.27
CA GLU A 106 -7.40 -10.77 10.52
C GLU A 106 -7.79 -9.31 10.26
N ASN A 107 -8.60 -8.72 11.15
CA ASN A 107 -9.00 -7.32 11.07
C ASN A 107 -7.95 -6.43 11.76
N TYR A 108 -7.30 -5.59 10.99
CA TYR A 108 -6.29 -4.63 11.46
C TYR A 108 -6.80 -3.18 11.49
N GLN A 109 -8.10 -2.95 11.43
CA GLN A 109 -8.67 -1.59 11.51
C GLN A 109 -8.27 -0.89 12.82
N GLY A 110 -7.78 0.35 12.70
CA GLY A 110 -7.30 1.15 13.82
C GLY A 110 -5.90 0.77 14.34
N HIS A 111 -5.20 -0.19 13.71
CA HIS A 111 -3.79 -0.42 13.97
C HIS A 111 -2.91 0.61 13.28
N PHE A 112 -1.69 0.81 13.82
CA PHE A 112 -0.69 1.65 13.16
C PHE A 112 -0.07 0.88 11.99
N VAL A 113 -0.17 1.44 10.78
CA VAL A 113 0.39 0.86 9.57
C VAL A 113 1.60 1.68 9.13
N HIS A 114 2.75 1.02 8.98
CA HIS A 114 3.95 1.59 8.39
C HIS A 114 4.20 0.91 7.05
N ALA A 115 4.19 1.69 5.98
CA ALA A 115 4.42 1.20 4.64
C ALA A 115 5.39 2.12 3.89
N PHE A 116 6.29 1.55 3.14
CA PHE A 116 7.18 2.31 2.29
C PHE A 116 7.70 1.51 1.09
N ASN A 117 8.12 2.25 0.06
CA ASN A 117 8.79 1.73 -1.12
C ASN A 117 10.28 2.04 -1.04
N PHE A 118 11.10 1.13 -1.55
CA PHE A 118 12.54 1.32 -1.59
C PHE A 118 13.18 0.67 -2.84
N LYS A 119 14.41 1.06 -3.10
CA LYS A 119 15.27 0.47 -4.12
C LYS A 119 16.68 0.28 -3.57
N PHE A 120 17.35 -0.74 -4.01
CA PHE A 120 18.75 -0.96 -3.70
C PHE A 120 19.66 -0.04 -4.54
N ARG A 121 20.85 0.20 -4.03
CA ARG A 121 21.89 0.91 -4.78
C ARG A 121 22.34 0.06 -5.96
N GLN A 122 22.80 0.71 -7.01
CA GLN A 122 23.43 0.02 -8.13
C GLN A 122 24.65 -0.79 -7.64
N GLY A 123 24.84 -1.99 -8.17
CA GLY A 123 25.95 -2.89 -7.83
C GLY A 123 25.68 -3.88 -6.69
N VAL A 124 24.51 -3.83 -6.04
CA VAL A 124 24.09 -4.90 -5.11
C VAL A 124 23.62 -6.08 -5.95
N SER A 125 24.13 -7.28 -5.70
CA SER A 125 23.76 -8.48 -6.47
C SER A 125 22.34 -8.96 -6.18
N ASP A 126 21.74 -9.68 -7.12
CA ASP A 126 20.40 -10.26 -6.95
C ASP A 126 20.35 -11.27 -5.80
N GLU A 127 21.44 -12.03 -5.59
CA GLU A 127 21.56 -12.98 -4.48
C GLU A 127 21.58 -12.25 -3.12
N GLU A 128 22.32 -11.15 -3.03
CA GLU A 128 22.38 -10.35 -1.82
C GLU A 128 21.03 -9.69 -1.54
N ILE A 129 20.35 -9.16 -2.57
CA ILE A 129 19.00 -8.62 -2.46
C ILE A 129 18.04 -9.69 -1.95
N ALA A 130 18.04 -10.90 -2.55
CA ALA A 130 17.15 -11.99 -2.14
C ALA A 130 17.38 -12.38 -0.67
N ARG A 131 18.65 -12.47 -0.24
CA ARG A 131 19.00 -12.74 1.15
C ARG A 131 18.47 -11.66 2.10
N LEU A 132 18.72 -10.39 1.81
CA LEU A 132 18.25 -9.26 2.62
C LEU A 132 16.72 -9.19 2.69
N MET A 133 16.03 -9.46 1.59
CA MET A 133 14.57 -9.47 1.54
C MET A 133 13.99 -10.63 2.38
N SER A 134 14.63 -11.80 2.37
CA SER A 134 14.25 -12.93 3.21
C SER A 134 14.48 -12.63 4.70
N GLU A 135 15.63 -12.03 5.04
CA GLU A 135 15.92 -11.60 6.41
C GLU A 135 14.91 -10.55 6.91
N LEU A 136 14.55 -9.59 6.04
CA LEU A 136 13.55 -8.57 6.35
C LEU A 136 12.18 -9.21 6.60
N ALA A 137 11.73 -10.12 5.75
CA ALA A 137 10.48 -10.85 5.94
C ALA A 137 10.46 -11.63 7.27
N GLY A 138 11.59 -12.19 7.68
CA GLY A 138 11.76 -12.94 8.93
C GLY A 138 11.75 -12.08 10.20
N LEU A 139 11.75 -10.75 10.11
CA LEU A 139 11.71 -9.88 11.30
C LEU A 139 10.38 -9.98 12.06
N LYS A 140 9.31 -10.35 11.41
CA LYS A 140 8.00 -10.57 12.06
C LYS A 140 8.11 -11.53 13.24
N GLU A 141 8.84 -12.63 13.06
CA GLU A 141 9.02 -13.66 14.10
C GLU A 141 9.93 -13.20 15.25
N LYS A 142 10.70 -12.13 15.04
CA LYS A 142 11.71 -11.64 15.98
C LYS A 142 11.28 -10.39 16.76
N ILE A 143 10.26 -9.68 16.29
CA ILE A 143 9.83 -8.40 16.86
C ILE A 143 8.39 -8.54 17.38
N PRO A 144 8.19 -8.69 18.69
CA PRO A 144 6.88 -9.02 19.27
C PRO A 144 5.77 -8.01 18.99
N VAL A 145 6.10 -6.73 18.83
CA VAL A 145 5.10 -5.66 18.56
C VAL A 145 4.62 -5.65 17.10
N LEU A 146 5.27 -6.40 16.21
CA LEU A 146 4.83 -6.58 14.83
C LEU A 146 3.72 -7.61 14.76
N LYS A 147 2.51 -7.17 14.46
CA LYS A 147 1.37 -8.08 14.17
C LYS A 147 1.49 -8.67 12.78
N GLU A 148 1.94 -7.84 11.83
CA GLU A 148 2.20 -8.29 10.47
C GLU A 148 3.41 -7.54 9.88
N LEU A 149 4.17 -8.24 9.04
CA LEU A 149 5.22 -7.66 8.20
C LEU A 149 5.27 -8.43 6.91
N VAL A 150 5.02 -7.74 5.82
CA VAL A 150 5.11 -8.29 4.48
C VAL A 150 5.98 -7.40 3.60
N VAL A 151 6.71 -8.03 2.70
CA VAL A 151 7.60 -7.37 1.77
C VAL A 151 7.54 -8.11 0.45
N GLY A 152 7.67 -7.40 -0.67
CA GLY A 152 7.65 -8.02 -1.99
C GLY A 152 8.26 -7.16 -3.07
N LYS A 153 8.53 -7.78 -4.22
CA LYS A 153 9.01 -7.09 -5.42
C LYS A 153 7.88 -6.26 -6.00
N ASN A 154 8.13 -4.97 -6.19
CA ASN A 154 7.14 -4.02 -6.67
C ASN A 154 6.91 -4.18 -8.18
N GLU A 155 5.71 -4.53 -8.57
CA GLU A 155 5.27 -4.70 -9.96
C GLU A 155 4.32 -3.58 -10.41
N ALA A 156 4.10 -2.55 -9.59
CA ALA A 156 3.17 -1.47 -9.89
C ALA A 156 3.57 -0.68 -11.14
N ARG A 157 2.59 -0.33 -11.97
CA ARG A 157 2.81 0.54 -13.13
C ARG A 157 3.39 1.91 -12.74
N TRP A 158 3.01 2.43 -11.57
CA TRP A 158 3.39 3.75 -11.05
C TRP A 158 4.51 3.66 -10.01
N HIS A 159 5.39 2.64 -10.10
CA HIS A 159 6.42 2.34 -9.09
C HIS A 159 7.54 3.39 -8.97
N ARG A 160 7.66 4.32 -9.92
CA ARG A 160 8.65 5.43 -9.92
C ARG A 160 10.10 4.99 -9.65
N GLY A 161 10.48 3.80 -10.13
CA GLY A 161 11.81 3.22 -9.94
C GLY A 161 12.02 2.53 -8.60
N PHE A 162 11.04 2.51 -7.72
CA PHE A 162 11.09 1.69 -6.49
C PHE A 162 10.89 0.21 -6.84
N GLN A 163 11.82 -0.62 -6.34
CA GLN A 163 11.90 -2.05 -6.70
C GLN A 163 11.14 -2.95 -5.74
N TYR A 164 10.94 -2.50 -4.50
CA TYR A 164 10.31 -3.29 -3.43
C TYR A 164 9.33 -2.44 -2.63
N GLY A 165 8.33 -3.10 -2.08
CA GLY A 165 7.40 -2.55 -1.12
C GLY A 165 7.42 -3.32 0.19
N GLN A 166 7.16 -2.63 1.30
CA GLN A 166 7.01 -3.21 2.63
C GLN A 166 5.78 -2.64 3.30
N ILE A 167 5.08 -3.50 4.05
CA ILE A 167 4.01 -3.11 4.96
C ILE A 167 4.25 -3.78 6.30
N SER A 168 4.24 -2.98 7.36
CA SER A 168 4.30 -3.44 8.74
C SER A 168 3.07 -2.96 9.50
N ILE A 169 2.43 -3.84 10.24
CA ILE A 169 1.29 -3.52 11.12
C ILE A 169 1.74 -3.75 12.56
N PHE A 170 1.56 -2.74 13.36
CA PHE A 170 1.96 -2.75 14.77
C PHE A 170 0.75 -2.96 15.68
N GLU A 171 1.01 -3.44 16.89
CA GLU A 171 0.03 -3.47 17.96
C GLU A 171 -0.49 -2.05 18.24
N LYS A 172 -1.77 -1.95 18.67
CA LYS A 172 -2.39 -0.67 19.04
C LYS A 172 -1.72 -0.03 20.24
#